data_cca017d2ef457bc183b2c09a8e672e27
#
_entry.id   cca017d2ef457bc183b2c09a8e672e27
#
_cell.length_a   1.000
_cell.length_b   1.000
_cell.length_c   1.000
_cell.angle_alpha   90.00
_cell.angle_beta   90.00
_cell.angle_gamma   90.00
#
_symmetry.space_group_name_H-M   'P 1'
#
loop_
_entity.id
_entity.type
_entity.pdbx_description
1 polymer ?
#
loop_
_entity_poly.entity_id
_entity_poly.type
_entity_poly.pdbx_seq_one_letter_code
_entity_poly.pdbx_strand_id
1 'polypeptide(L)'
;MKIIHFLATMAISSLLGACNGGQYIVNRDPVDYVNPYIGNISHLLVPTFPTIQLPNSMLRVYPERADYTTELLNGLPIIVTNHRERSAFNLSPYQGTNLNPIIAYNYDNEHLTPDSYEVELDDNRMKAEYALSHRSALYRITFEADKPVYIIINSRNGSIHVGENFISGHQQLSDNTNVNVYIEP
;
A
#
# COMPACT_ATOMS: atom_id res chain seq x y z
N MET A 1 -5.38 51.82 47.97
CA MET A 1 -5.04 50.38 48.25
C MET A 1 -6.13 49.37 47.93
N LYS A 2 -7.37 49.74 47.67
CA LYS A 2 -8.48 48.82 47.31
C LYS A 2 -8.61 48.52 45.80
N ILE A 3 -8.08 49.38 44.93
CA ILE A 3 -8.17 49.23 43.45
C ILE A 3 -7.18 48.19 42.93
N ILE A 4 -6.01 48.05 43.55
CA ILE A 4 -4.96 47.12 43.14
C ILE A 4 -5.38 45.65 43.40
N HIS A 5 -6.12 45.39 44.46
CA HIS A 5 -6.61 44.04 44.77
C HIS A 5 -7.74 43.57 43.82
N PHE A 6 -8.52 44.51 43.29
CA PHE A 6 -9.59 44.18 42.35
C PHE A 6 -9.05 43.85 40.95
N LEU A 7 -7.96 44.53 40.52
CA LEU A 7 -7.30 44.21 39.27
C LEU A 7 -6.52 42.90 39.32
N ALA A 8 -5.94 42.56 40.47
CA ALA A 8 -5.23 41.28 40.65
C ALA A 8 -6.17 40.06 40.63
N THR A 9 -7.36 40.18 41.24
CA THR A 9 -8.37 39.12 41.22
C THR A 9 -9.00 38.92 39.84
N MET A 10 -9.14 39.97 39.06
CA MET A 10 -9.67 39.88 37.70
C MET A 10 -8.66 39.28 36.71
N ALA A 11 -7.35 39.50 36.92
CA ALA A 11 -6.27 38.90 36.11
C ALA A 11 -6.09 37.39 36.38
N ILE A 12 -6.33 36.94 37.60
CA ILE A 12 -6.20 35.50 37.96
C ILE A 12 -7.41 34.72 37.44
N SER A 13 -8.63 35.29 37.42
CA SER A 13 -9.80 34.60 36.87
C SER A 13 -9.75 34.45 35.33
N SER A 14 -9.04 35.34 34.61
CA SER A 14 -8.85 35.21 33.17
C SER A 14 -7.80 34.16 32.74
N LEU A 15 -6.90 33.81 33.64
CA LEU A 15 -5.88 32.76 33.40
C LEU A 15 -6.41 31.33 33.60
N LEU A 16 -7.49 31.16 34.37
CA LEU A 16 -8.10 29.85 34.61
C LEU A 16 -9.10 29.42 33.49
N GLY A 17 -9.47 30.33 32.59
CA GLY A 17 -10.35 30.04 31.47
C GLY A 17 -9.67 29.47 30.20
N ALA A 18 -8.34 29.41 30.16
CA ALA A 18 -7.58 29.04 28.96
C ALA A 18 -7.28 27.54 28.81
N CYS A 19 -7.72 26.69 29.72
CA CYS A 19 -7.47 25.24 29.70
C CYS A 19 -8.71 24.39 29.40
N ASN A 20 -9.74 24.95 28.79
CA ASN A 20 -10.77 24.14 28.12
C ASN A 20 -10.34 23.85 26.66
N GLY A 21 -9.22 23.22 26.50
CA GLY A 21 -8.91 22.44 25.27
C GLY A 21 -9.92 21.29 25.23
N GLY A 22 -11.00 21.48 24.48
CA GLY A 22 -11.91 20.37 24.20
C GLY A 22 -11.06 19.24 23.64
N GLN A 23 -10.91 18.16 24.40
CA GLN A 23 -10.40 16.91 23.84
C GLN A 23 -11.42 16.51 22.77
N TYR A 24 -11.07 16.77 21.51
CA TYR A 24 -11.74 16.09 20.41
C TYR A 24 -11.42 14.61 20.58
N ILE A 25 -12.35 13.88 21.16
CA ILE A 25 -12.30 12.41 21.12
C ILE A 25 -12.52 12.06 19.65
N VAL A 26 -11.43 11.91 18.92
CA VAL A 26 -11.47 11.31 17.58
C VAL A 26 -11.87 9.86 17.83
N ASN A 27 -13.13 9.56 17.53
CA ASN A 27 -13.62 8.18 17.60
C ASN A 27 -12.96 7.43 16.43
N ARG A 28 -11.82 6.80 16.71
CA ARG A 28 -11.08 5.99 15.73
C ARG A 28 -11.60 4.58 15.80
N ASP A 29 -11.81 3.97 14.64
CA ASP A 29 -12.07 2.55 14.57
C ASP A 29 -10.84 1.76 15.05
N PRO A 30 -11.02 0.58 15.66
CA PRO A 30 -9.89 -0.26 16.08
C PRO A 30 -8.88 -0.54 14.96
N VAL A 31 -9.32 -0.60 13.72
CA VAL A 31 -8.46 -0.79 12.54
C VAL A 31 -7.47 0.35 12.33
N ASP A 32 -7.81 1.58 12.74
CA ASP A 32 -6.94 2.76 12.61
C ASP A 32 -5.69 2.69 13.50
N TYR A 33 -5.66 1.76 14.46
CA TYR A 33 -4.50 1.51 15.32
C TYR A 33 -3.60 0.41 14.80
N VAL A 34 -3.97 -0.27 13.73
CA VAL A 34 -3.13 -1.27 13.09
C VAL A 34 -2.07 -0.58 12.27
N ASN A 35 -0.81 -0.85 12.58
CA ASN A 35 0.32 -0.34 11.81
C ASN A 35 0.91 -1.46 10.94
N PRO A 36 0.66 -1.46 9.61
CA PRO A 36 1.18 -2.49 8.70
C PRO A 36 2.71 -2.49 8.56
N TYR A 37 3.39 -1.44 9.03
CA TYR A 37 4.85 -1.32 8.99
C TYR A 37 5.57 -2.00 10.17
N ILE A 38 4.82 -2.57 11.12
CA ILE A 38 5.43 -3.28 12.26
C ILE A 38 6.25 -4.46 11.74
N GLY A 39 7.53 -4.50 12.14
CA GLY A 39 8.46 -5.57 11.78
C GLY A 39 9.20 -5.34 10.46
N ASN A 40 9.01 -4.23 9.77
CA ASN A 40 9.70 -3.92 8.51
C ASN A 40 11.21 -3.74 8.69
N ILE A 41 11.65 -3.32 9.87
CA ILE A 41 13.05 -3.17 10.22
C ILE A 41 13.37 -4.10 11.39
N SER A 42 14.37 -4.96 11.21
CA SER A 42 14.84 -5.88 12.24
C SER A 42 16.33 -6.12 12.13
N HIS A 43 17.02 -6.07 13.27
CA HIS A 43 18.46 -6.40 13.38
C HIS A 43 18.71 -7.84 13.84
N LEU A 44 17.70 -8.49 14.41
CA LEU A 44 17.83 -9.81 15.02
C LEU A 44 17.01 -10.89 14.31
N LEU A 45 15.92 -10.50 13.68
CA LEU A 45 15.00 -11.41 13.02
C LEU A 45 14.86 -11.02 11.54
N VAL A 46 14.30 -11.91 10.75
CA VAL A 46 13.96 -11.61 9.36
C VAL A 46 12.92 -10.49 9.34
N PRO A 47 13.21 -9.34 8.72
CA PRO A 47 12.22 -8.28 8.59
C PRO A 47 11.06 -8.74 7.71
N THR A 48 9.89 -8.18 7.96
CA THR A 48 8.69 -8.45 7.19
C THR A 48 8.36 -7.25 6.31
N PHE A 49 7.95 -7.50 5.08
CA PHE A 49 7.41 -6.45 4.24
C PHE A 49 6.04 -6.01 4.77
N PRO A 50 5.70 -4.70 4.64
CA PRO A 50 4.36 -4.24 4.93
C PRO A 50 3.37 -4.95 4.00
N THR A 51 2.44 -5.67 4.57
CA THR A 51 1.50 -6.46 3.80
C THR A 51 0.07 -6.07 4.09
N ILE A 52 -0.76 -6.12 3.05
CA ILE A 52 -2.19 -5.94 3.14
C ILE A 52 -2.81 -7.33 3.12
N GLN A 53 -3.56 -7.65 4.15
CA GLN A 53 -4.20 -8.94 4.30
C GLN A 53 -5.40 -8.85 5.24
N LEU A 54 -6.56 -9.20 4.77
CA LEU A 54 -7.75 -9.34 5.61
C LEU A 54 -7.67 -10.60 6.47
N PRO A 55 -8.33 -10.64 7.64
CA PRO A 55 -8.44 -11.86 8.44
C PRO A 55 -9.02 -12.99 7.61
N ASN A 56 -8.38 -14.17 7.67
CA ASN A 56 -8.78 -15.37 6.92
C ASN A 56 -8.83 -15.20 5.39
N SER A 57 -8.14 -14.20 4.86
CA SER A 57 -8.04 -13.99 3.42
C SER A 57 -7.06 -14.96 2.77
N MET A 58 -7.37 -15.37 1.54
CA MET A 58 -6.42 -16.08 0.68
C MET A 58 -5.39 -15.11 0.04
N LEU A 59 -5.77 -13.84 -0.10
CA LEU A 59 -4.89 -12.84 -0.67
C LEU A 59 -4.08 -12.16 0.42
N ARG A 60 -2.80 -12.06 0.15
CA ARG A 60 -1.82 -11.28 0.87
C ARG A 60 -0.99 -10.54 -0.15
N VAL A 61 -0.97 -9.23 -0.08
CA VAL A 61 -0.33 -8.39 -1.08
C VAL A 61 0.59 -7.37 -0.41
N TYR A 62 1.71 -7.09 -1.05
CA TYR A 62 2.56 -5.94 -0.76
C TYR A 62 3.22 -5.43 -2.05
N PRO A 63 3.62 -4.17 -2.14
CA PRO A 63 4.42 -3.70 -3.27
C PRO A 63 5.77 -4.43 -3.30
N GLU A 64 6.16 -4.91 -4.48
CA GLU A 64 7.41 -5.65 -4.62
C GLU A 64 8.61 -4.69 -4.54
N ARG A 65 9.58 -5.02 -3.71
CA ARG A 65 10.83 -4.27 -3.55
C ARG A 65 11.99 -5.21 -3.25
N ALA A 66 13.22 -4.75 -3.50
CA ALA A 66 14.42 -5.56 -3.26
C ALA A 66 14.58 -5.92 -1.78
N ASP A 67 14.34 -4.95 -0.92
CA ASP A 67 14.26 -5.08 0.52
C ASP A 67 13.34 -3.99 1.11
N TYR A 68 13.18 -3.99 2.41
CA TYR A 68 12.29 -3.07 3.12
C TYR A 68 12.85 -1.64 3.31
N THR A 69 14.11 -1.40 2.89
CA THR A 69 14.77 -0.07 2.94
C THR A 69 14.96 0.54 1.57
N THR A 70 14.62 -0.20 0.51
CA THR A 70 14.76 0.27 -0.87
C THR A 70 13.80 1.41 -1.17
N GLU A 71 14.30 2.41 -1.88
CA GLU A 71 13.53 3.56 -2.37
C GLU A 71 12.82 3.26 -3.71
N LEU A 72 12.91 2.03 -4.21
CA LEU A 72 12.32 1.61 -5.48
C LEU A 72 11.28 0.50 -5.25
N LEU A 73 10.15 0.63 -5.93
CA LEU A 73 9.17 -0.44 -6.11
C LEU A 73 9.39 -1.14 -7.45
N ASN A 74 9.32 -2.47 -7.48
CA ASN A 74 9.48 -3.28 -8.68
C ASN A 74 8.13 -3.83 -9.19
N GLY A 75 7.12 -2.99 -9.21
CA GLY A 75 5.75 -3.31 -9.58
C GLY A 75 4.88 -3.74 -8.40
N LEU A 76 3.64 -4.06 -8.73
CA LEU A 76 2.59 -4.43 -7.78
C LEU A 76 2.30 -5.92 -7.94
N PRO A 77 2.59 -6.76 -6.95
CA PRO A 77 2.28 -8.18 -7.03
C PRO A 77 0.77 -8.40 -6.93
N ILE A 78 0.31 -9.49 -7.51
CA ILE A 78 -1.09 -9.92 -7.38
C ILE A 78 -1.26 -10.81 -6.15
N ILE A 79 -0.29 -11.67 -5.89
CA ILE A 79 -0.31 -12.54 -4.71
C ILE A 79 1.09 -12.65 -4.11
N VAL A 80 1.17 -12.58 -2.78
CA VAL A 80 2.37 -12.91 -2.01
C VAL A 80 2.11 -14.18 -1.22
N THR A 81 2.90 -15.21 -1.45
CA THR A 81 2.70 -16.52 -0.83
C THR A 81 3.36 -16.63 0.53
N ASN A 82 4.54 -16.05 0.68
CA ASN A 82 5.24 -15.96 1.96
C ASN A 82 6.28 -14.81 1.95
N HIS A 83 6.92 -14.57 3.09
CA HIS A 83 7.87 -13.48 3.27
C HIS A 83 9.25 -13.71 2.61
N ARG A 84 9.53 -14.88 2.07
CA ARG A 84 10.80 -15.24 1.43
C ARG A 84 10.66 -15.48 -0.05
N GLU A 85 9.49 -15.90 -0.49
CA GLU A 85 9.21 -16.12 -1.90
C GLU A 85 8.79 -14.83 -2.57
N ARG A 86 9.21 -14.71 -3.81
CA ARG A 86 8.79 -13.61 -4.65
C ARG A 86 7.30 -13.76 -4.95
N SER A 87 6.67 -12.63 -5.17
CA SER A 87 5.26 -12.56 -5.52
C SER A 87 4.90 -13.44 -6.70
N ALA A 88 3.73 -14.05 -6.65
CA ALA A 88 3.13 -14.66 -7.80
C ALA A 88 2.46 -13.58 -8.65
N PHE A 89 2.87 -13.52 -9.88
CA PHE A 89 2.55 -12.48 -10.85
C PHE A 89 2.98 -11.07 -10.39
N ASN A 90 3.34 -10.25 -11.34
CA ASN A 90 3.68 -8.86 -11.12
C ASN A 90 2.88 -8.02 -12.10
N LEU A 91 2.21 -7.00 -11.59
CA LEU A 91 1.51 -6.01 -12.35
C LEU A 91 2.33 -4.72 -12.32
N SER A 92 2.73 -4.24 -13.50
CA SER A 92 3.53 -3.03 -13.64
C SER A 92 2.80 -2.04 -14.52
N PRO A 93 2.17 -0.99 -13.94
CA PRO A 93 1.66 0.13 -14.72
C PRO A 93 2.82 0.86 -15.39
N TYR A 94 2.65 1.26 -16.63
CA TYR A 94 3.67 1.96 -17.39
C TYR A 94 3.07 3.04 -18.29
N GLN A 95 3.74 4.16 -18.35
CA GLN A 95 3.38 5.26 -19.22
C GLN A 95 4.61 5.66 -20.05
N GLY A 96 4.55 5.45 -21.36
CA GLY A 96 5.66 5.75 -22.27
C GLY A 96 5.79 4.74 -23.42
N THR A 97 6.98 4.66 -24.01
CA THR A 97 7.23 3.87 -25.24
C THR A 97 8.22 2.71 -25.05
N ASN A 98 9.00 2.71 -23.97
CA ASN A 98 10.03 1.68 -23.72
C ASN A 98 9.52 0.67 -22.69
N LEU A 99 8.93 -0.42 -23.15
CA LEU A 99 8.37 -1.45 -22.30
C LEU A 99 9.46 -2.43 -21.81
N ASN A 100 9.53 -2.58 -20.49
CA ASN A 100 10.34 -3.61 -19.84
C ASN A 100 9.41 -4.58 -19.08
N PRO A 101 9.80 -5.86 -18.91
CA PRO A 101 8.97 -6.84 -18.22
C PRO A 101 8.68 -6.48 -16.75
N ILE A 102 9.62 -5.83 -16.10
CA ILE A 102 9.48 -5.33 -14.74
C ILE A 102 9.97 -3.89 -14.74
N ILE A 103 9.16 -3.00 -14.19
CA ILE A 103 9.44 -1.58 -14.07
C ILE A 103 9.83 -1.29 -12.62
N ALA A 104 10.94 -0.58 -12.43
CA ALA A 104 11.30 0.00 -11.15
C ALA A 104 10.80 1.44 -11.09
N TYR A 105 10.13 1.80 -10.01
CA TYR A 105 9.53 3.11 -9.80
C TYR A 105 10.16 3.79 -8.60
N ASN A 106 10.46 5.07 -8.71
CA ASN A 106 10.47 5.94 -7.54
C ASN A 106 9.04 6.07 -7.03
N TYR A 107 8.86 6.24 -5.74
CA TYR A 107 7.53 6.34 -5.17
C TYR A 107 7.48 7.33 -4.01
N ASP A 108 6.32 7.95 -3.86
CA ASP A 108 6.00 8.88 -2.79
C ASP A 108 4.59 8.60 -2.24
N ASN A 109 4.27 9.19 -1.11
CA ASN A 109 2.94 9.17 -0.50
C ASN A 109 2.37 7.75 -0.34
N GLU A 110 3.24 6.79 0.00
CA GLU A 110 2.82 5.42 0.27
C GLU A 110 1.93 5.37 1.51
N HIS A 111 0.73 4.84 1.36
CA HIS A 111 -0.22 4.65 2.43
C HIS A 111 -0.76 3.22 2.44
N LEU A 112 -0.67 2.58 3.61
CA LEU A 112 -1.16 1.22 3.83
C LEU A 112 -2.16 1.17 4.98
N THR A 113 -3.23 0.43 4.75
CA THR A 113 -4.14 -0.05 5.79
C THR A 113 -4.19 -1.58 5.72
N PRO A 114 -4.84 -2.29 6.65
CA PRO A 114 -4.95 -3.74 6.54
C PRO A 114 -5.68 -4.26 5.30
N ASP A 115 -6.47 -3.43 4.64
CA ASP A 115 -7.36 -3.78 3.52
C ASP A 115 -7.10 -3.02 2.22
N SER A 116 -6.27 -1.97 2.25
CA SER A 116 -6.02 -1.12 1.09
C SER A 116 -4.58 -0.61 1.03
N TYR A 117 -4.20 -0.19 -0.16
CA TYR A 117 -2.91 0.39 -0.48
C TYR A 117 -3.06 1.53 -1.48
N GLU A 118 -2.24 2.55 -1.30
CA GLU A 118 -2.16 3.70 -2.19
C GLU A 118 -0.71 4.16 -2.28
N VAL A 119 -0.27 4.54 -3.49
CA VAL A 119 1.06 5.07 -3.74
C VAL A 119 1.09 5.95 -4.99
N GLU A 120 1.93 6.95 -4.99
CA GLU A 120 2.28 7.73 -6.16
C GLU A 120 3.59 7.23 -6.75
N LEU A 121 3.61 6.98 -8.05
CA LEU A 121 4.73 6.40 -8.78
C LEU A 121 5.33 7.40 -9.76
N ASP A 122 6.68 7.39 -9.91
CA ASP A 122 7.43 8.20 -10.88
C ASP A 122 7.10 9.70 -10.82
N ASP A 123 7.36 10.32 -9.68
CA ASP A 123 7.16 11.76 -9.48
C ASP A 123 5.71 12.22 -9.75
N ASN A 124 4.74 11.47 -9.20
CA ASN A 124 3.30 11.76 -9.28
C ASN A 124 2.70 11.64 -10.69
N ARG A 125 3.37 10.97 -11.61
CA ARG A 125 2.81 10.72 -12.95
C ARG A 125 1.80 9.60 -13.01
N MET A 126 1.84 8.71 -12.02
CA MET A 126 0.90 7.59 -11.90
C MET A 126 0.51 7.42 -10.44
N LYS A 127 -0.75 7.11 -10.20
CA LYS A 127 -1.24 6.71 -8.89
C LYS A 127 -1.73 5.28 -8.96
N ALA A 128 -1.25 4.44 -8.05
CA ALA A 128 -1.69 3.07 -7.93
C ALA A 128 -2.42 2.87 -6.60
N GLU A 129 -3.58 2.28 -6.68
CA GLU A 129 -4.42 1.96 -5.53
C GLU A 129 -4.92 0.53 -5.67
N TYR A 130 -5.02 -0.20 -4.58
CA TYR A 130 -5.74 -1.47 -4.56
C TYR A 130 -6.42 -1.72 -3.22
N ALA A 131 -7.52 -2.43 -3.28
CA ALA A 131 -8.28 -2.88 -2.14
C ALA A 131 -8.51 -4.39 -2.22
N LEU A 132 -8.46 -5.05 -1.07
CA LEU A 132 -8.59 -6.50 -0.99
C LEU A 132 -9.98 -6.94 -0.56
N SER A 133 -10.40 -8.06 -1.10
CA SER A 133 -11.43 -8.94 -0.55
C SER A 133 -10.76 -10.28 -0.16
N HIS A 134 -11.53 -11.24 0.32
CA HIS A 134 -10.98 -12.53 0.78
C HIS A 134 -10.31 -13.35 -0.33
N ARG A 135 -10.74 -13.20 -1.59
CA ARG A 135 -10.26 -13.98 -2.74
C ARG A 135 -9.98 -13.14 -3.99
N SER A 136 -10.23 -11.86 -3.92
CA SER A 136 -10.05 -10.93 -5.04
C SER A 136 -9.45 -9.63 -4.58
N ALA A 137 -8.89 -8.89 -5.53
CA ALA A 137 -8.41 -7.53 -5.33
C ALA A 137 -8.89 -6.66 -6.47
N LEU A 138 -9.22 -5.41 -6.16
CA LEU A 138 -9.50 -4.38 -7.13
C LEU A 138 -8.29 -3.46 -7.22
N TYR A 139 -7.76 -3.29 -8.42
CA TYR A 139 -6.70 -2.35 -8.72
C TYR A 139 -7.25 -1.15 -9.48
N ARG A 140 -6.86 0.03 -9.07
CA ARG A 140 -7.14 1.27 -9.78
C ARG A 140 -5.83 1.98 -10.07
N ILE A 141 -5.53 2.18 -11.35
CA ILE A 141 -4.35 2.89 -11.79
C ILE A 141 -4.80 4.17 -12.49
N THR A 142 -4.30 5.30 -12.01
CA THR A 142 -4.54 6.61 -12.63
C THR A 142 -3.27 7.05 -13.34
N PHE A 143 -3.40 7.42 -14.60
CA PHE A 143 -2.30 7.88 -15.45
C PHE A 143 -2.44 9.35 -15.81
N GLU A 144 -1.34 9.97 -16.11
CA GLU A 144 -1.32 11.28 -16.77
C GLU A 144 -1.79 11.16 -18.23
N ALA A 145 -2.66 12.07 -18.71
CA ALA A 145 -3.50 11.85 -19.90
C ALA A 145 -2.79 11.80 -21.27
N ASP A 146 -1.55 12.25 -21.39
CA ASP A 146 -0.97 12.61 -22.69
C ASP A 146 -0.02 11.56 -23.31
N LYS A 147 0.10 10.38 -22.73
CA LYS A 147 1.05 9.34 -23.18
C LYS A 147 0.38 7.99 -23.31
N PRO A 148 0.90 7.10 -24.17
CA PRO A 148 0.45 5.72 -24.19
C PRO A 148 0.61 5.06 -22.83
N VAL A 149 -0.44 4.37 -22.38
CA VAL A 149 -0.48 3.70 -21.07
C VAL A 149 -0.61 2.19 -21.26
N TYR A 150 0.03 1.46 -20.34
CA TYR A 150 0.09 0.01 -20.39
C TYR A 150 -0.03 -0.56 -18.98
N ILE A 151 -0.61 -1.74 -18.87
CA ILE A 151 -0.49 -2.61 -17.70
C ILE A 151 0.29 -3.84 -18.13
N ILE A 152 1.49 -3.98 -17.62
CA ILE A 152 2.36 -5.12 -17.92
C ILE A 152 2.12 -6.17 -16.84
N ILE A 153 1.72 -7.37 -17.26
CA ILE A 153 1.52 -8.50 -16.35
C ILE A 153 2.60 -9.53 -16.63
N ASN A 154 3.28 -9.95 -15.58
CA ASN A 154 4.41 -10.86 -15.67
C ASN A 154 4.23 -12.08 -14.75
N SER A 155 4.53 -13.26 -15.27
CA SER A 155 4.66 -14.50 -14.52
C SER A 155 6.10 -15.00 -14.61
N ARG A 156 6.74 -15.24 -13.46
CA ARG A 156 8.18 -15.61 -13.44
C ARG A 156 8.45 -17.04 -13.83
N ASN A 157 7.52 -17.93 -13.54
CA ASN A 157 7.62 -19.36 -13.81
C ASN A 157 6.23 -19.93 -14.07
N GLY A 158 5.71 -19.67 -15.24
CA GLY A 158 4.34 -20.07 -15.59
C GLY A 158 3.92 -19.61 -16.96
N SER A 159 2.64 -19.43 -17.14
CA SER A 159 2.07 -18.94 -18.39
C SER A 159 0.98 -17.93 -18.16
N ILE A 160 0.80 -17.07 -19.16
CA ILE A 160 -0.28 -16.08 -19.22
C ILE A 160 -1.03 -16.32 -20.53
N HIS A 161 -2.34 -16.35 -20.43
CA HIS A 161 -3.28 -16.45 -21.55
C HIS A 161 -4.14 -15.19 -21.58
N VAL A 162 -4.19 -14.56 -22.73
CA VAL A 162 -5.03 -13.38 -22.98
C VAL A 162 -6.28 -13.82 -23.73
N GLY A 163 -7.43 -13.72 -23.08
CA GLY A 163 -8.75 -13.93 -23.69
C GLY A 163 -9.31 -12.63 -24.25
N GLU A 164 -10.55 -12.67 -24.68
CA GLU A 164 -11.21 -11.49 -25.25
C GLU A 164 -11.44 -10.38 -24.22
N ASN A 165 -11.92 -10.74 -23.02
CA ASN A 165 -12.24 -9.80 -21.93
C ASN A 165 -11.60 -10.23 -20.60
N PHE A 166 -10.57 -11.04 -20.63
CA PHE A 166 -9.90 -11.49 -19.41
C PHE A 166 -8.46 -11.89 -19.70
N ILE A 167 -7.68 -11.90 -18.63
CA ILE A 167 -6.35 -12.49 -18.61
C ILE A 167 -6.35 -13.59 -17.55
N SER A 168 -5.85 -14.74 -17.89
CA SER A 168 -5.65 -15.83 -16.93
C SER A 168 -4.25 -16.38 -17.00
N GLY A 169 -3.82 -17.08 -15.98
CA GLY A 169 -2.51 -17.69 -15.99
C GLY A 169 -2.25 -18.53 -14.76
N HIS A 170 -1.09 -19.16 -14.78
CA HIS A 170 -0.56 -19.83 -13.60
C HIS A 170 0.91 -19.49 -13.41
N GLN A 171 1.35 -19.56 -12.18
CA GLN A 171 2.75 -19.50 -11.80
C GLN A 171 3.07 -20.65 -10.86
N GLN A 172 4.12 -21.41 -11.19
CA GLN A 172 4.61 -22.48 -10.33
C GLN A 172 5.52 -21.89 -9.25
N LEU A 173 5.29 -22.29 -8.02
CA LEU A 173 6.13 -21.95 -6.87
C LEU A 173 7.24 -22.97 -6.67
N SER A 174 8.15 -22.69 -5.74
CA SER A 174 9.32 -23.54 -5.44
C SER A 174 8.98 -24.94 -4.94
N ASP A 175 7.79 -25.13 -4.36
CA ASP A 175 7.26 -26.41 -3.87
C ASP A 175 6.43 -27.19 -4.91
N ASN A 176 6.48 -26.79 -6.17
CA ASN A 176 5.66 -27.28 -7.28
C ASN A 176 4.16 -26.98 -7.16
N THR A 177 3.75 -26.12 -6.23
CA THR A 177 2.37 -25.62 -6.16
C THR A 177 2.12 -24.62 -7.26
N ASN A 178 0.97 -24.72 -7.93
CA ASN A 178 0.55 -23.74 -8.91
C ASN A 178 -0.37 -22.72 -8.27
N VAL A 179 -0.06 -21.46 -8.47
CA VAL A 179 -0.96 -20.33 -8.20
C VAL A 179 -1.62 -19.92 -9.51
N ASN A 180 -2.94 -19.95 -9.53
CA ASN A 180 -3.71 -19.52 -10.69
C ASN A 180 -4.28 -18.13 -10.45
N VAL A 181 -4.32 -17.32 -11.52
CA VAL A 181 -4.88 -15.98 -11.50
C VAL A 181 -5.89 -15.80 -12.62
N TYR A 182 -6.89 -15.00 -12.35
CA TYR A 182 -7.87 -14.53 -13.32
C TYR A 182 -8.06 -13.02 -13.12
N ILE A 183 -7.96 -12.25 -14.20
CA ILE A 183 -8.01 -10.80 -14.18
C ILE A 183 -9.06 -10.35 -15.21
N GLU A 184 -9.97 -9.51 -14.78
CA GLU A 184 -10.90 -8.78 -15.64
C GLU A 184 -10.49 -7.30 -15.61
N PRO A 185 -10.25 -6.69 -16.77
CA PRO A 185 -9.89 -5.27 -16.86
C PRO A 185 -11.10 -4.34 -16.65
#